data_e360948c85d6eabc4509d910c3fabc52
#
_entry.id   e360948c85d6eabc4509d910c3fabc52
#
_cell.length_a   1.000
_cell.length_b   1.000
_cell.length_c   1.000
_cell.angle_alpha   90.00
_cell.angle_beta   90.00
_cell.angle_gamma   90.00
#
_symmetry.space_group_name_H-M   'P 1'
#
loop_
_entity.id
_entity.type
_entity.pdbx_description
1 polymer ?
#
loop_
_entity_poly.entity_id
_entity_poly.type
_entity_poly.pdbx_seq_one_letter_code
_entity_poly.pdbx_strand_id
1 'polypeptide(L)'
;MTISPELVNSLLKWAGLLSVFIGLLIGAWAALADTQGPVMRYWQRYCASLERKLRLMFIWTPGQHIAIGQIVASVVVLALHVGIGLDPYWWILILIISIAPSRYIEQLRKQRVERIEDQIDGFLTALANSLKATPSVGNSFISVQPLLPSPIREEIELCVKEMKVGSTLDQALLNMGGRINSRQLDTALSAVLIGRQLGGDLPRILDTTANTMREMIRLEGVVKTKTAEGKAQLWVLGAFPFIFAVVLSTMEPGFYDPLKKPVAGWAIAGVAGLSWLVSILLARKVLSVDI
;
A
#
# COMPACT_ATOMS: atom_id res chain seq x y z
N MET A 1 -28.97 -56.09 -11.62
CA MET A 1 -28.81 -54.63 -11.96
C MET A 1 -27.59 -54.11 -11.22
N THR A 2 -26.40 -54.24 -11.80
CA THR A 2 -25.12 -53.81 -11.18
C THR A 2 -24.96 -52.32 -11.48
N ILE A 3 -25.03 -51.49 -10.45
CA ILE A 3 -24.77 -50.06 -10.53
C ILE A 3 -23.31 -49.90 -10.97
N SER A 4 -23.06 -49.15 -12.05
CA SER A 4 -21.69 -48.95 -12.55
C SER A 4 -20.83 -48.23 -11.50
N PRO A 5 -19.54 -48.63 -11.29
CA PRO A 5 -18.67 -48.03 -10.27
C PRO A 5 -18.43 -46.54 -10.49
N GLU A 6 -18.61 -46.05 -11.71
CA GLU A 6 -18.52 -44.61 -12.03
C GLU A 6 -19.70 -43.81 -11.45
N LEU A 7 -20.92 -44.36 -11.46
CA LEU A 7 -22.08 -43.73 -10.85
C LEU A 7 -21.98 -43.68 -9.33
N VAL A 8 -21.43 -44.69 -8.70
CA VAL A 8 -21.19 -44.71 -7.25
C VAL A 8 -20.16 -43.67 -6.84
N ASN A 9 -19.06 -43.55 -7.59
CA ASN A 9 -18.02 -42.56 -7.36
C ASN A 9 -18.53 -41.12 -7.57
N SER A 10 -19.36 -40.86 -8.58
CA SER A 10 -19.95 -39.53 -8.80
C SER A 10 -20.96 -39.19 -7.70
N LEU A 11 -21.79 -40.10 -7.26
CA LEU A 11 -22.73 -39.91 -6.14
C LEU A 11 -22.00 -39.66 -4.81
N LEU A 12 -20.90 -40.37 -4.53
CA LEU A 12 -20.07 -40.15 -3.35
C LEU A 12 -19.39 -38.78 -3.38
N LYS A 13 -18.91 -38.31 -4.54
CA LYS A 13 -18.38 -36.96 -4.72
C LYS A 13 -19.43 -35.89 -4.43
N TRP A 14 -20.61 -36.01 -4.99
CA TRP A 14 -21.70 -35.05 -4.77
C TRP A 14 -22.24 -35.07 -3.34
N ALA A 15 -22.34 -36.27 -2.71
CA ALA A 15 -22.72 -36.39 -1.30
C ALA A 15 -21.64 -35.76 -0.36
N GLY A 16 -20.37 -35.97 -0.67
CA GLY A 16 -19.24 -35.30 0.04
C GLY A 16 -19.29 -33.80 -0.08
N LEU A 17 -19.58 -33.27 -1.29
CA LEU A 17 -19.77 -31.85 -1.57
C LEU A 17 -20.92 -31.25 -0.76
N LEU A 18 -22.06 -31.89 -0.77
CA LEU A 18 -23.24 -31.49 -0.01
C LEU A 18 -22.96 -31.47 1.51
N SER A 19 -22.26 -32.48 2.03
CA SER A 19 -21.94 -32.55 3.45
C SER A 19 -20.98 -31.47 3.89
N VAL A 20 -19.95 -31.14 3.08
CA VAL A 20 -19.03 -30.01 3.33
C VAL A 20 -19.76 -28.66 3.25
N PHE A 21 -20.65 -28.49 2.26
CA PHE A 21 -21.44 -27.28 2.10
C PHE A 21 -22.40 -27.05 3.27
N ILE A 22 -23.11 -28.13 3.70
CA ILE A 22 -24.00 -28.11 4.87
C ILE A 22 -23.19 -27.85 6.15
N GLY A 23 -22.02 -28.46 6.31
CA GLY A 23 -21.12 -28.22 7.44
C GLY A 23 -20.60 -26.77 7.51
N LEU A 24 -20.27 -26.18 6.37
CA LEU A 24 -19.90 -24.76 6.27
C LEU A 24 -21.07 -23.82 6.58
N LEU A 25 -22.28 -24.14 6.11
CA LEU A 25 -23.49 -23.37 6.42
C LEU A 25 -23.84 -23.43 7.91
N ILE A 26 -23.79 -24.63 8.52
CA ILE A 26 -24.04 -24.80 9.95
C ILE A 26 -22.95 -24.10 10.77
N GLY A 27 -21.66 -24.20 10.39
CA GLY A 27 -20.56 -23.53 11.04
C GLY A 27 -20.67 -22.01 10.93
N ALA A 28 -21.03 -21.48 9.76
CA ALA A 28 -21.29 -20.06 9.55
C ALA A 28 -22.49 -19.58 10.35
N TRP A 29 -23.60 -20.37 10.39
CA TRP A 29 -24.77 -20.05 11.18
C TRP A 29 -24.49 -20.07 12.68
N ALA A 30 -23.77 -21.06 13.18
CA ALA A 30 -23.37 -21.14 14.60
C ALA A 30 -22.42 -20.00 14.98
N ALA A 31 -21.49 -19.60 14.09
CA ALA A 31 -20.59 -18.48 14.32
C ALA A 31 -21.31 -17.12 14.29
N LEU A 32 -22.41 -17.00 13.52
CA LEU A 32 -23.24 -15.79 13.43
C LEU A 32 -24.28 -15.73 14.55
N ALA A 33 -24.74 -16.89 15.05
CA ALA A 33 -25.72 -17.00 16.15
C ALA A 33 -25.13 -16.56 17.50
N ASP A 34 -23.80 -16.75 17.70
CA ASP A 34 -23.13 -16.29 18.92
C ASP A 34 -22.53 -14.89 18.72
N THR A 35 -23.36 -13.88 19.00
CA THR A 35 -23.00 -12.46 18.87
C THR A 35 -21.85 -12.00 19.80
N GLN A 36 -21.48 -12.79 20.81
CA GLN A 36 -20.39 -12.51 21.74
C GLN A 36 -19.17 -13.43 21.56
N GLY A 37 -19.22 -14.38 20.63
CA GLY A 37 -18.16 -15.32 20.37
C GLY A 37 -16.85 -14.67 19.90
N PRO A 38 -15.71 -15.37 20.07
CA PRO A 38 -14.40 -14.86 19.64
C PRO A 38 -14.35 -14.61 18.12
N VAL A 39 -15.07 -15.40 17.34
CA VAL A 39 -15.17 -15.24 15.87
C VAL A 39 -15.88 -13.95 15.51
N MET A 40 -17.01 -13.64 16.17
CA MET A 40 -17.77 -12.41 15.91
C MET A 40 -16.98 -11.16 16.34
N ARG A 41 -16.24 -11.23 17.44
CA ARG A 41 -15.35 -10.13 17.86
C ARG A 41 -14.22 -9.88 16.86
N TYR A 42 -13.62 -10.94 16.30
CA TYR A 42 -12.61 -10.82 15.24
C TYR A 42 -13.21 -10.23 13.96
N TRP A 43 -14.36 -10.72 13.56
CA TRP A 43 -15.13 -10.21 12.41
C TRP A 43 -15.46 -8.72 12.55
N GLN A 44 -16.01 -8.33 13.69
CA GLN A 44 -16.33 -6.92 13.96
C GLN A 44 -15.08 -6.03 13.94
N ARG A 45 -13.96 -6.50 14.52
CA ARG A 45 -12.69 -5.79 14.47
C ARG A 45 -12.17 -5.64 13.05
N TYR A 46 -12.27 -6.68 12.25
CA TYR A 46 -11.86 -6.67 10.84
C TYR A 46 -12.71 -5.69 10.03
N CYS A 47 -14.04 -5.81 10.10
CA CYS A 47 -14.96 -4.88 9.43
C CYS A 47 -14.75 -3.43 9.90
N ALA A 48 -14.60 -3.18 11.19
CA ALA A 48 -14.32 -1.85 11.73
C ALA A 48 -12.96 -1.29 11.27
N SER A 49 -11.95 -2.14 11.10
CA SER A 49 -10.65 -1.72 10.56
C SER A 49 -10.73 -1.29 9.09
N LEU A 50 -11.48 -2.05 8.29
CA LEU A 50 -11.74 -1.72 6.88
C LEU A 50 -12.56 -0.44 6.76
N GLU A 51 -13.64 -0.33 7.54
CA GLU A 51 -14.51 0.84 7.53
C GLU A 51 -13.77 2.10 7.98
N ARG A 52 -12.92 2.01 9.01
CA ARG A 52 -12.07 3.14 9.45
C ARG A 52 -11.16 3.62 8.33
N LYS A 53 -10.52 2.70 7.58
CA LYS A 53 -9.66 3.04 6.44
C LYS A 53 -10.45 3.68 5.29
N LEU A 54 -11.64 3.19 5.00
CA LEU A 54 -12.52 3.73 3.96
C LEU A 54 -13.06 5.13 4.34
N ARG A 55 -13.47 5.33 5.59
CA ARG A 55 -13.92 6.64 6.09
C ARG A 55 -12.84 7.71 6.00
N LEU A 56 -11.56 7.34 6.22
CA LEU A 56 -10.43 8.26 6.02
C LEU A 56 -10.26 8.70 4.55
N MET A 57 -10.86 7.98 3.60
CA MET A 57 -10.87 8.32 2.17
C MET A 57 -12.20 8.96 1.72
N PHE A 58 -13.09 9.34 2.66
CA PHE A 58 -14.45 9.83 2.38
C PHE A 58 -15.33 8.83 1.60
N ILE A 59 -14.99 7.53 1.66
CA ILE A 59 -15.78 6.46 1.06
C ILE A 59 -16.68 5.86 2.15
N TRP A 60 -18.00 6.03 2.00
CA TRP A 60 -19.02 5.64 2.98
C TRP A 60 -19.54 4.21 2.78
N THR A 61 -18.77 3.34 2.12
CA THR A 61 -19.16 1.93 1.97
C THR A 61 -18.92 1.18 3.28
N PRO A 62 -19.95 0.48 3.83
CA PRO A 62 -19.76 -0.29 5.04
C PRO A 62 -18.79 -1.46 4.79
N GLY A 63 -17.79 -1.61 5.68
CA GLY A 63 -16.75 -2.65 5.56
C GLY A 63 -17.30 -4.07 5.51
N GLN A 64 -18.55 -4.28 5.98
CA GLN A 64 -19.27 -5.56 5.95
C GLN A 64 -19.46 -6.08 4.52
N HIS A 65 -19.76 -5.22 3.53
CA HIS A 65 -19.96 -5.67 2.14
C HIS A 65 -18.69 -6.24 1.53
N ILE A 66 -17.54 -5.66 1.83
CA ILE A 66 -16.24 -6.15 1.36
C ILE A 66 -15.92 -7.49 2.01
N ALA A 67 -16.13 -7.59 3.33
CA ALA A 67 -15.87 -8.81 4.08
C ALA A 67 -16.81 -9.95 3.66
N ILE A 68 -18.10 -9.68 3.42
CA ILE A 68 -19.05 -10.67 2.87
C ILE A 68 -18.63 -11.10 1.46
N GLY A 69 -18.24 -10.16 0.61
CA GLY A 69 -17.73 -10.45 -0.73
C GLY A 69 -16.52 -11.40 -0.73
N GLN A 70 -15.59 -11.23 0.23
CA GLN A 70 -14.45 -12.13 0.41
C GLN A 70 -14.88 -13.56 0.80
N ILE A 71 -15.84 -13.69 1.72
CA ILE A 71 -16.36 -14.99 2.12
C ILE A 71 -17.05 -15.68 0.93
N VAL A 72 -17.92 -14.96 0.22
CA VAL A 72 -18.62 -15.49 -0.95
C VAL A 72 -17.62 -15.95 -2.02
N ALA A 73 -16.62 -15.11 -2.33
CA ALA A 73 -15.58 -15.47 -3.29
C ALA A 73 -14.77 -16.71 -2.85
N SER A 74 -14.44 -16.83 -1.56
CA SER A 74 -13.73 -17.99 -1.03
C SER A 74 -14.57 -19.28 -1.10
N VAL A 75 -15.87 -19.18 -0.81
CA VAL A 75 -16.82 -20.30 -0.93
C VAL A 75 -16.98 -20.75 -2.39
N VAL A 76 -17.04 -19.79 -3.33
CA VAL A 76 -17.10 -20.08 -4.77
C VAL A 76 -15.85 -20.82 -5.24
N VAL A 77 -14.64 -20.38 -4.83
CA VAL A 77 -13.39 -21.07 -5.17
C VAL A 77 -13.38 -22.49 -4.61
N LEU A 78 -13.84 -22.69 -3.37
CA LEU A 78 -13.94 -24.02 -2.77
C LEU A 78 -14.93 -24.92 -3.52
N ALA A 79 -16.10 -24.38 -3.89
CA ALA A 79 -17.11 -25.11 -4.67
C ALA A 79 -16.59 -25.52 -6.05
N LEU A 80 -15.86 -24.64 -6.74
CA LEU A 80 -15.22 -24.91 -8.03
C LEU A 80 -14.13 -25.98 -7.90
N HIS A 81 -13.34 -25.96 -6.81
CA HIS A 81 -12.33 -26.99 -6.56
C HIS A 81 -12.97 -28.38 -6.45
N VAL A 82 -14.05 -28.51 -5.68
CA VAL A 82 -14.71 -29.80 -5.45
C VAL A 82 -15.53 -30.25 -6.69
N GLY A 83 -16.12 -29.29 -7.43
CA GLY A 83 -16.99 -29.61 -8.61
C GLY A 83 -16.19 -29.92 -9.88
N ILE A 84 -15.16 -29.16 -10.19
CA ILE A 84 -14.41 -29.23 -11.47
C ILE A 84 -13.04 -29.88 -11.28
N GLY A 85 -12.58 -30.08 -10.03
CA GLY A 85 -11.26 -30.63 -9.75
C GLY A 85 -10.12 -29.65 -10.09
N LEU A 86 -10.24 -28.42 -9.62
CA LEU A 86 -9.15 -27.43 -9.77
C LEU A 86 -7.84 -28.00 -9.22
N ASP A 87 -6.71 -27.63 -9.88
CA ASP A 87 -5.36 -28.00 -9.49
C ASP A 87 -5.05 -27.77 -8.01
N PRO A 88 -4.04 -28.44 -7.43
CA PRO A 88 -3.74 -28.41 -5.98
C PRO A 88 -3.43 -27.04 -5.40
N TYR A 89 -3.38 -25.98 -6.23
CA TYR A 89 -3.05 -24.60 -5.82
C TYR A 89 -4.26 -23.72 -5.47
N TRP A 90 -5.49 -24.25 -5.37
CA TRP A 90 -6.72 -23.49 -5.03
C TRP A 90 -6.62 -22.69 -3.71
N TRP A 91 -5.87 -23.20 -2.72
CA TRP A 91 -5.64 -22.53 -1.46
C TRP A 91 -4.90 -21.19 -1.62
N ILE A 92 -4.05 -21.04 -2.66
CA ILE A 92 -3.35 -19.78 -2.97
C ILE A 92 -4.38 -18.72 -3.38
N LEU A 93 -5.40 -19.09 -4.15
CA LEU A 93 -6.48 -18.16 -4.54
C LEU A 93 -7.26 -17.67 -3.33
N ILE A 94 -7.59 -18.55 -2.36
CA ILE A 94 -8.27 -18.15 -1.12
C ILE A 94 -7.39 -17.18 -0.31
N LEU A 95 -6.08 -17.44 -0.22
CA LEU A 95 -5.15 -16.59 0.47
C LEU A 95 -5.05 -15.21 -0.21
N ILE A 96 -5.00 -15.17 -1.53
CA ILE A 96 -5.02 -13.92 -2.31
C ILE A 96 -6.32 -13.15 -2.05
N ILE A 97 -7.49 -13.80 -2.16
CA ILE A 97 -8.80 -13.18 -1.93
C ILE A 97 -8.91 -12.61 -0.51
N SER A 98 -8.31 -13.26 0.48
CA SER A 98 -8.32 -12.80 1.87
C SER A 98 -7.44 -11.55 2.09
N ILE A 99 -6.27 -11.49 1.45
CA ILE A 99 -5.27 -10.42 1.67
C ILE A 99 -5.47 -9.24 0.71
N ALA A 100 -5.86 -9.50 -0.55
CA ALA A 100 -5.91 -8.52 -1.61
C ALA A 100 -6.74 -7.26 -1.29
N PRO A 101 -7.99 -7.34 -0.77
CA PRO A 101 -8.78 -6.14 -0.51
C PRO A 101 -8.17 -5.23 0.56
N SER A 102 -7.60 -5.81 1.62
CA SER A 102 -6.93 -5.04 2.66
C SER A 102 -5.70 -4.30 2.12
N ARG A 103 -4.92 -4.95 1.25
CA ARG A 103 -3.75 -4.35 0.58
C ARG A 103 -4.17 -3.30 -0.44
N TYR A 104 -5.22 -3.57 -1.20
CA TYR A 104 -5.75 -2.64 -2.20
C TYR A 104 -6.26 -1.34 -1.56
N ILE A 105 -7.05 -1.44 -0.48
CA ILE A 105 -7.52 -0.28 0.27
C ILE A 105 -6.34 0.53 0.83
N GLU A 106 -5.32 -0.14 1.37
CA GLU A 106 -4.12 0.54 1.88
C GLU A 106 -3.33 1.23 0.76
N GLN A 107 -3.27 0.63 -0.42
CA GLN A 107 -2.64 1.24 -1.59
C GLN A 107 -3.41 2.49 -2.06
N LEU A 108 -4.74 2.42 -2.12
CA LEU A 108 -5.57 3.57 -2.45
C LEU A 108 -5.39 4.71 -1.44
N ARG A 109 -5.32 4.37 -0.12
CA ARG A 109 -5.04 5.36 0.93
C ARG A 109 -3.69 6.04 0.73
N LYS A 110 -2.64 5.26 0.46
CA LYS A 110 -1.30 5.81 0.18
C LYS A 110 -1.30 6.74 -1.02
N GLN A 111 -1.92 6.32 -2.13
CA GLN A 111 -2.03 7.18 -3.32
C GLN A 111 -2.81 8.47 -3.06
N ARG A 112 -3.83 8.44 -2.18
CA ARG A 112 -4.54 9.65 -1.78
C ARG A 112 -3.66 10.57 -0.95
N VAL A 113 -2.89 10.02 0.00
CA VAL A 113 -1.94 10.79 0.82
C VAL A 113 -0.86 11.41 -0.05
N GLU A 114 -0.24 10.65 -0.96
CA GLU A 114 0.75 11.15 -1.92
C GLU A 114 0.19 12.33 -2.75
N ARG A 115 -1.07 12.21 -3.23
CA ARG A 115 -1.72 13.32 -3.95
C ARG A 115 -1.96 14.54 -3.07
N ILE A 116 -2.25 14.37 -1.77
CA ILE A 116 -2.36 15.49 -0.83
C ILE A 116 -1.00 16.14 -0.65
N GLU A 117 0.06 15.34 -0.47
CA GLU A 117 1.44 15.82 -0.32
C GLU A 117 1.88 16.67 -1.51
N ASP A 118 1.59 16.24 -2.73
CA ASP A 118 1.85 17.00 -3.97
C ASP A 118 1.09 18.34 -4.05
N GLN A 119 0.05 18.51 -3.25
CA GLN A 119 -0.81 19.70 -3.25
C GLN A 119 -0.51 20.67 -2.09
N ILE A 120 0.35 20.29 -1.14
CA ILE A 120 0.63 21.08 0.07
C ILE A 120 1.26 22.44 -0.28
N ASP A 121 2.19 22.48 -1.22
CA ASP A 121 2.86 23.72 -1.61
C ASP A 121 1.89 24.73 -2.23
N GLY A 122 1.00 24.27 -3.10
CA GLY A 122 -0.08 25.06 -3.68
C GLY A 122 -1.06 25.58 -2.62
N PHE A 123 -1.43 24.72 -1.66
CA PHE A 123 -2.28 25.10 -0.54
C PHE A 123 -1.62 26.20 0.32
N LEU A 124 -0.35 26.03 0.73
CA LEU A 124 0.37 27.02 1.55
C LEU A 124 0.52 28.34 0.81
N THR A 125 0.82 28.31 -0.49
CA THR A 125 0.93 29.51 -1.33
C THR A 125 -0.42 30.23 -1.44
N ALA A 126 -1.52 29.51 -1.67
CA ALA A 126 -2.86 30.08 -1.72
C ALA A 126 -3.24 30.69 -0.37
N LEU A 127 -2.93 30.02 0.74
CA LEU A 127 -3.19 30.49 2.09
C LEU A 127 -2.37 31.76 2.40
N ALA A 128 -1.09 31.80 2.04
CA ALA A 128 -0.24 32.98 2.19
C ALA A 128 -0.81 34.19 1.43
N ASN A 129 -1.23 33.99 0.19
CA ASN A 129 -1.84 35.05 -0.61
C ASN A 129 -3.18 35.54 -0.03
N SER A 130 -4.02 34.63 0.48
CA SER A 130 -5.27 35.00 1.13
C SER A 130 -5.02 35.81 2.41
N LEU A 131 -4.00 35.46 3.19
CA LEU A 131 -3.61 36.16 4.41
C LEU A 131 -3.08 37.56 4.17
N LYS A 132 -2.42 37.81 3.02
CA LYS A 132 -2.00 39.16 2.60
C LYS A 132 -3.20 40.07 2.37
N ALA A 133 -4.33 39.52 1.90
CA ALA A 133 -5.56 40.27 1.67
C ALA A 133 -6.43 40.38 2.92
N THR A 134 -6.49 39.34 3.74
CA THR A 134 -7.34 39.24 4.94
C THR A 134 -6.54 38.63 6.07
N PRO A 135 -6.18 39.40 7.12
CA PRO A 135 -5.29 38.94 8.20
C PRO A 135 -6.01 38.00 9.20
N SER A 136 -6.98 37.24 8.77
CA SER A 136 -7.72 36.27 9.56
C SER A 136 -7.50 34.85 9.01
N VAL A 137 -6.79 34.02 9.76
CA VAL A 137 -6.43 32.65 9.31
C VAL A 137 -7.69 31.82 9.04
N GLY A 138 -8.69 31.87 9.92
CA GLY A 138 -9.93 31.14 9.72
C GLY A 138 -10.69 31.55 8.46
N ASN A 139 -10.79 32.86 8.19
CA ASN A 139 -11.42 33.37 6.96
C ASN A 139 -10.60 33.00 5.72
N SER A 140 -9.28 33.01 5.83
CA SER A 140 -8.39 32.62 4.73
C SER A 140 -8.58 31.14 4.35
N PHE A 141 -8.77 30.24 5.32
CA PHE A 141 -9.12 28.84 5.04
C PHE A 141 -10.43 28.71 4.25
N ILE A 142 -11.46 29.49 4.64
CA ILE A 142 -12.76 29.49 3.93
C ILE A 142 -12.59 30.01 2.49
N SER A 143 -11.80 31.05 2.30
CA SER A 143 -11.59 31.68 0.99
C SER A 143 -10.76 30.82 0.04
N VAL A 144 -9.80 30.07 0.58
CA VAL A 144 -8.87 29.22 -0.20
C VAL A 144 -9.50 27.88 -0.57
N GLN A 145 -10.42 27.36 0.25
CA GLN A 145 -11.06 26.06 0.05
C GLN A 145 -11.57 25.83 -1.40
N PRO A 146 -12.35 26.74 -2.03
CA PRO A 146 -12.86 26.52 -3.38
C PRO A 146 -11.78 26.54 -4.48
N LEU A 147 -10.60 27.09 -4.19
CA LEU A 147 -9.50 27.24 -5.13
C LEU A 147 -8.60 25.99 -5.21
N LEU A 148 -8.73 25.09 -4.23
CA LEU A 148 -7.87 23.92 -4.11
C LEU A 148 -8.39 22.73 -4.93
N PRO A 149 -7.49 21.91 -5.48
CA PRO A 149 -7.85 20.67 -6.14
C PRO A 149 -8.23 19.58 -5.10
N SER A 150 -9.01 18.57 -5.53
CA SER A 150 -9.19 17.35 -4.73
C SER A 150 -7.91 16.49 -4.81
N PRO A 151 -7.48 15.83 -3.72
CA PRO A 151 -8.21 15.57 -2.46
C PRO A 151 -7.97 16.56 -1.33
N ILE A 152 -7.01 17.50 -1.38
CA ILE A 152 -6.74 18.43 -0.27
C ILE A 152 -7.93 19.35 0.02
N ARG A 153 -8.68 19.73 -1.01
CA ARG A 153 -9.90 20.52 -0.88
C ARG A 153 -10.90 19.87 0.08
N GLU A 154 -11.09 18.56 0.00
CA GLU A 154 -12.05 17.81 0.82
C GLU A 154 -11.66 17.85 2.31
N GLU A 155 -10.37 17.77 2.60
CA GLU A 155 -9.84 17.85 3.96
C GLU A 155 -9.97 19.26 4.54
N ILE A 156 -9.67 20.29 3.73
CA ILE A 156 -9.86 21.69 4.13
C ILE A 156 -11.36 21.99 4.32
N GLU A 157 -12.24 21.46 3.47
CA GLU A 157 -13.68 21.60 3.63
C GLU A 157 -14.16 21.01 4.97
N LEU A 158 -13.64 19.84 5.33
CA LEU A 158 -13.97 19.23 6.61
C LEU A 158 -13.44 20.06 7.79
N CYS A 159 -12.22 20.59 7.69
CA CYS A 159 -11.65 21.50 8.68
C CYS A 159 -12.53 22.75 8.85
N VAL A 160 -12.99 23.37 7.76
CA VAL A 160 -13.92 24.51 7.78
C VAL A 160 -15.27 24.14 8.42
N LYS A 161 -15.78 22.93 8.14
CA LYS A 161 -17.03 22.43 8.77
C LYS A 161 -16.84 22.23 10.27
N GLU A 162 -15.72 21.67 10.71
CA GLU A 162 -15.38 21.52 12.13
C GLU A 162 -15.36 22.88 12.84
N MET A 163 -14.77 23.90 12.23
CA MET A 163 -14.78 25.27 12.75
C MET A 163 -16.20 25.84 12.86
N LYS A 164 -17.06 25.60 11.85
CA LYS A 164 -18.45 26.07 11.88
C LYS A 164 -19.30 25.41 12.97
N VAL A 165 -18.94 24.21 13.40
CA VAL A 165 -19.60 23.48 14.50
C VAL A 165 -19.04 23.86 15.87
N GLY A 166 -18.03 24.78 15.92
CA GLY A 166 -17.48 25.32 17.15
C GLY A 166 -16.12 24.79 17.57
N SER A 167 -15.48 23.95 16.76
CA SER A 167 -14.09 23.57 17.01
C SER A 167 -13.15 24.76 16.78
N THR A 168 -12.08 24.86 17.58
CA THR A 168 -11.05 25.83 17.32
C THR A 168 -10.28 25.48 16.05
N LEU A 169 -9.71 26.46 15.35
CA LEU A 169 -8.87 26.23 14.19
C LEU A 169 -7.72 25.25 14.51
N ASP A 170 -7.09 25.40 15.67
CA ASP A 170 -5.99 24.53 16.09
C ASP A 170 -6.43 23.07 16.20
N GLN A 171 -7.58 22.85 16.83
CA GLN A 171 -8.14 21.50 16.95
C GLN A 171 -8.52 20.91 15.59
N ALA A 172 -9.11 21.71 14.71
CA ALA A 172 -9.48 21.26 13.36
C ALA A 172 -8.23 20.88 12.51
N LEU A 173 -7.14 21.66 12.63
CA LEU A 173 -5.87 21.35 11.96
C LEU A 173 -5.19 20.09 12.53
N LEU A 174 -5.19 19.92 13.86
CA LEU A 174 -4.67 18.71 14.49
C LEU A 174 -5.48 17.47 14.10
N ASN A 175 -6.82 17.60 14.04
CA ASN A 175 -7.68 16.52 13.56
C ASN A 175 -7.37 16.16 12.09
N MET A 176 -7.16 17.16 11.23
CA MET A 176 -6.76 16.97 9.82
C MET A 176 -5.42 16.23 9.72
N GLY A 177 -4.38 16.66 10.45
CA GLY A 177 -3.09 15.97 10.50
C GLY A 177 -3.24 14.50 10.95
N GLY A 178 -3.98 14.25 12.02
CA GLY A 178 -4.23 12.90 12.54
C GLY A 178 -5.00 11.99 11.58
N ARG A 179 -5.89 12.54 10.73
CA ARG A 179 -6.62 11.77 9.71
C ARG A 179 -5.72 11.35 8.56
N ILE A 180 -4.93 12.28 8.03
CA ILE A 180 -4.09 12.07 6.85
C ILE A 180 -2.83 11.29 7.22
N ASN A 181 -2.26 11.58 8.39
CA ASN A 181 -1.04 10.95 8.93
C ASN A 181 0.12 11.01 7.93
N SER A 182 0.43 12.22 7.48
CA SER A 182 1.54 12.55 6.58
C SER A 182 2.52 13.47 7.28
N ARG A 183 3.79 13.09 7.29
CA ARG A 183 4.87 13.89 7.90
C ARG A 183 5.02 15.25 7.24
N GLN A 184 4.85 15.32 5.91
CA GLN A 184 4.96 16.56 5.15
C GLN A 184 3.80 17.51 5.52
N LEU A 185 2.57 17.00 5.59
CA LEU A 185 1.42 17.78 6.00
C LEU A 185 1.54 18.26 7.45
N ASP A 186 1.99 17.40 8.37
CA ASP A 186 2.19 17.79 9.77
C ASP A 186 3.19 18.93 9.91
N THR A 187 4.24 18.92 9.10
CA THR A 187 5.20 20.03 9.04
C THR A 187 4.53 21.31 8.54
N ALA A 188 3.73 21.24 7.49
CA ALA A 188 3.00 22.36 6.93
C ALA A 188 1.98 22.95 7.93
N LEU A 189 1.19 22.09 8.58
CA LEU A 189 0.21 22.50 9.59
C LEU A 189 0.89 23.09 10.83
N SER A 190 2.04 22.54 11.23
CA SER A 190 2.85 23.10 12.32
C SER A 190 3.34 24.51 12.00
N ALA A 191 3.74 24.76 10.75
CA ALA A 191 4.13 26.12 10.32
C ALA A 191 2.95 27.12 10.45
N VAL A 192 1.72 26.70 10.10
CA VAL A 192 0.50 27.50 10.27
C VAL A 192 0.24 27.78 11.76
N LEU A 193 0.27 26.73 12.60
CA LEU A 193 -0.02 26.81 14.04
C LEU A 193 0.98 27.70 14.77
N ILE A 194 2.28 27.45 14.56
CA ILE A 194 3.36 28.21 15.20
C ILE A 194 3.38 29.65 14.70
N GLY A 195 3.27 29.85 13.38
CA GLY A 195 3.27 31.20 12.79
C GLY A 195 2.12 32.05 13.30
N ARG A 196 0.94 31.46 13.53
CA ARG A 196 -0.22 32.13 14.13
C ARG A 196 0.02 32.52 15.61
N GLN A 197 0.67 31.62 16.37
CA GLN A 197 0.93 31.88 17.80
C GLN A 197 1.98 32.96 18.02
N LEU A 198 3.00 32.99 17.16
CA LEU A 198 4.07 33.97 17.27
C LEU A 198 3.66 35.39 16.82
N GLY A 199 2.53 35.57 16.16
CA GLY A 199 2.02 36.86 15.71
C GLY A 199 2.91 37.58 14.71
N GLY A 200 3.82 36.83 14.03
CA GLY A 200 4.74 37.33 13.02
C GLY A 200 4.11 37.44 11.63
N ASP A 201 4.98 37.70 10.63
CA ASP A 201 4.60 37.70 9.20
C ASP A 201 4.26 36.28 8.71
N LEU A 202 3.06 35.78 9.10
CA LEU A 202 2.57 34.45 8.76
C LEU A 202 2.58 34.20 7.23
N PRO A 203 2.16 35.15 6.36
CA PRO A 203 2.28 34.97 4.91
C PRO A 203 3.70 34.62 4.46
N ARG A 204 4.71 35.30 4.99
CA ARG A 204 6.11 35.03 4.65
C ARG A 204 6.59 33.67 5.14
N ILE A 205 6.16 33.26 6.34
CA ILE A 205 6.48 31.93 6.88
C ILE A 205 5.91 30.86 5.96
N LEU A 206 4.64 31.00 5.53
CA LEU A 206 3.97 30.05 4.65
C LEU A 206 4.59 30.01 3.25
N ASP A 207 4.91 31.15 2.66
CA ASP A 207 5.61 31.23 1.37
C ASP A 207 6.99 30.52 1.44
N THR A 208 7.74 30.74 2.51
CA THR A 208 9.03 30.07 2.72
C THR A 208 8.85 28.57 2.90
N THR A 209 7.87 28.15 3.69
CA THR A 209 7.56 26.71 3.90
C THR A 209 7.14 26.05 2.59
N ALA A 210 6.28 26.69 1.80
CA ALA A 210 5.86 26.19 0.49
C ALA A 210 7.05 26.01 -0.46
N ASN A 211 7.96 26.97 -0.53
CA ASN A 211 9.17 26.88 -1.36
C ASN A 211 10.10 25.75 -0.88
N THR A 212 10.26 25.59 0.43
CA THR A 212 11.05 24.50 1.02
C THR A 212 10.43 23.13 0.68
N MET A 213 9.12 23.00 0.80
CA MET A 213 8.40 21.77 0.43
C MET A 213 8.57 21.42 -1.05
N ARG A 214 8.45 22.44 -1.93
CA ARG A 214 8.65 22.25 -3.37
C ARG A 214 10.06 21.77 -3.70
N GLU A 215 11.08 22.35 -3.05
CA GLU A 215 12.46 21.92 -3.25
C GLU A 215 12.70 20.51 -2.68
N MET A 216 12.09 20.14 -1.53
CA MET A 216 12.12 18.77 -1.02
C MET A 216 11.55 17.77 -2.03
N ILE A 217 10.36 18.01 -2.55
CA ILE A 217 9.71 17.12 -3.55
C ILE A 217 10.62 16.99 -4.78
N ARG A 218 11.22 18.10 -5.23
CA ARG A 218 12.16 18.10 -6.36
C ARG A 218 13.39 17.23 -6.07
N LEU A 219 13.99 17.40 -4.89
CA LEU A 219 15.16 16.62 -4.48
C LEU A 219 14.84 15.14 -4.32
N GLU A 220 13.71 14.81 -3.72
CA GLU A 220 13.20 13.42 -3.63
C GLU A 220 13.05 12.80 -5.04
N GLY A 221 12.51 13.56 -5.99
CA GLY A 221 12.40 13.13 -7.38
C GLY A 221 13.76 12.85 -8.03
N VAL A 222 14.75 13.71 -7.80
CA VAL A 222 16.12 13.51 -8.29
C VAL A 222 16.75 12.26 -7.67
N VAL A 223 16.64 12.10 -6.36
CA VAL A 223 17.18 10.91 -5.65
C VAL A 223 16.49 9.62 -6.14
N LYS A 224 15.16 9.64 -6.29
CA LYS A 224 14.40 8.50 -6.83
C LYS A 224 14.85 8.12 -8.24
N THR A 225 15.08 9.11 -9.10
CA THR A 225 15.58 8.88 -10.46
C THR A 225 17.00 8.31 -10.44
N LYS A 226 17.89 8.88 -9.64
CA LYS A 226 19.28 8.40 -9.52
C LYS A 226 19.37 6.99 -8.92
N THR A 227 18.54 6.70 -7.91
CA THR A 227 18.47 5.33 -7.35
C THR A 227 17.86 4.33 -8.33
N ALA A 228 16.87 4.71 -9.14
CA ALA A 228 16.33 3.86 -10.19
C ALA A 228 17.36 3.55 -11.28
N GLU A 229 18.13 4.58 -11.72
CA GLU A 229 19.24 4.43 -12.65
C GLU A 229 20.32 3.47 -12.09
N GLY A 230 20.73 3.66 -10.82
CA GLY A 230 21.68 2.77 -10.16
C GLY A 230 21.16 1.33 -10.01
N LYS A 231 19.87 1.15 -9.70
CA LYS A 231 19.25 -0.19 -9.68
C LYS A 231 19.25 -0.86 -11.06
N ALA A 232 18.97 -0.11 -12.13
CA ALA A 232 19.04 -0.64 -13.49
C ALA A 232 20.48 -1.07 -13.86
N GLN A 233 21.49 -0.25 -13.53
CA GLN A 233 22.89 -0.59 -13.71
C GLN A 233 23.29 -1.84 -12.93
N LEU A 234 22.83 -1.97 -11.67
CA LEU A 234 23.08 -3.17 -10.85
C LEU A 234 22.53 -4.44 -11.49
N TRP A 235 21.33 -4.39 -12.09
CA TRP A 235 20.76 -5.53 -12.80
C TRP A 235 21.59 -5.94 -14.03
N VAL A 236 22.01 -4.95 -14.83
CA VAL A 236 22.84 -5.19 -16.02
C VAL A 236 24.19 -5.78 -15.62
N LEU A 237 24.90 -5.15 -14.67
CA LEU A 237 26.20 -5.64 -14.20
C LEU A 237 26.09 -6.99 -13.49
N GLY A 238 25.02 -7.23 -12.74
CA GLY A 238 24.75 -8.50 -12.07
C GLY A 238 24.49 -9.66 -13.05
N ALA A 239 23.83 -9.38 -14.18
CA ALA A 239 23.58 -10.37 -15.23
C ALA A 239 24.81 -10.64 -16.13
N PHE A 240 25.74 -9.68 -16.22
CA PHE A 240 26.88 -9.72 -17.14
C PHE A 240 27.75 -10.97 -17.02
N PRO A 241 28.14 -11.48 -15.84
CA PRO A 241 28.96 -12.71 -15.73
C PRO A 241 28.27 -13.93 -16.35
N PHE A 242 26.93 -14.03 -16.21
CA PHE A 242 26.18 -15.16 -16.80
C PHE A 242 26.11 -15.07 -18.32
N ILE A 243 25.85 -13.87 -18.85
CA ILE A 243 25.85 -13.62 -20.29
C ILE A 243 27.25 -13.94 -20.87
N PHE A 244 28.29 -13.47 -20.19
CA PHE A 244 29.66 -13.68 -20.63
C PHE A 244 30.06 -15.16 -20.57
N ALA A 245 29.61 -15.88 -19.54
CA ALA A 245 29.81 -17.30 -19.41
C ALA A 245 29.20 -18.10 -20.59
N VAL A 246 27.98 -17.74 -21.00
CA VAL A 246 27.30 -18.35 -22.16
C VAL A 246 28.03 -18.03 -23.44
N VAL A 247 28.42 -16.78 -23.65
CA VAL A 247 29.17 -16.37 -24.89
C VAL A 247 30.46 -17.10 -24.98
N LEU A 248 31.27 -17.16 -23.92
CA LEU A 248 32.54 -17.89 -23.92
C LEU A 248 32.38 -19.39 -24.20
N SER A 249 31.34 -20.02 -23.62
CA SER A 249 31.08 -21.44 -23.88
C SER A 249 30.72 -21.75 -25.32
N THR A 250 30.15 -20.79 -26.04
CA THR A 250 29.80 -20.95 -27.47
C THR A 250 30.96 -20.62 -28.40
N MET A 251 31.83 -19.68 -28.00
CA MET A 251 32.98 -19.28 -28.83
C MET A 251 34.15 -20.28 -28.73
N GLU A 252 34.38 -20.85 -27.56
CA GLU A 252 35.48 -21.78 -27.33
C GLU A 252 34.99 -23.02 -26.58
N PRO A 253 34.63 -24.10 -27.32
CA PRO A 253 34.20 -25.35 -26.69
C PRO A 253 35.39 -25.94 -25.91
N GLY A 254 35.26 -26.01 -24.59
CA GLY A 254 36.34 -26.47 -23.69
C GLY A 254 36.90 -25.40 -22.75
N PHE A 255 36.54 -24.12 -22.92
CA PHE A 255 37.01 -23.03 -22.07
C PHE A 255 36.79 -23.33 -20.58
N TYR A 256 35.68 -24.01 -20.22
CA TYR A 256 35.35 -24.39 -18.84
C TYR A 256 35.88 -25.78 -18.41
N ASP A 257 36.65 -26.48 -19.23
CA ASP A 257 37.20 -27.80 -18.87
C ASP A 257 38.13 -27.73 -17.62
N PRO A 258 38.92 -26.68 -17.40
CA PRO A 258 39.67 -26.53 -16.17
C PRO A 258 38.81 -26.45 -14.91
N LEU A 259 37.57 -25.90 -15.00
CA LEU A 259 36.62 -25.84 -13.91
C LEU A 259 36.01 -27.21 -13.55
N LYS A 260 36.08 -28.19 -14.45
CA LYS A 260 35.59 -29.56 -14.20
C LYS A 260 36.55 -30.36 -13.31
N LYS A 261 37.75 -29.86 -13.00
CA LYS A 261 38.69 -30.50 -12.04
C LYS A 261 38.11 -30.45 -10.62
N PRO A 262 38.08 -31.61 -9.90
CA PRO A 262 37.21 -31.75 -8.75
C PRO A 262 37.51 -30.86 -7.52
N VAL A 263 38.72 -30.37 -7.37
CA VAL A 263 39.07 -29.52 -6.21
C VAL A 263 39.31 -28.06 -6.64
N ALA A 264 40.16 -27.84 -7.59
CA ALA A 264 40.52 -26.47 -8.02
C ALA A 264 39.38 -25.75 -8.72
N GLY A 265 38.61 -26.45 -9.56
CA GLY A 265 37.45 -25.84 -10.27
C GLY A 265 36.34 -25.40 -9.32
N TRP A 266 35.96 -26.23 -8.36
CA TRP A 266 34.95 -25.89 -7.38
C TRP A 266 35.41 -24.75 -6.46
N ALA A 267 36.69 -24.67 -6.09
CA ALA A 267 37.25 -23.60 -5.28
C ALA A 267 37.16 -22.25 -6.03
N ILE A 268 37.57 -22.21 -7.33
CA ILE A 268 37.51 -20.99 -8.14
C ILE A 268 36.05 -20.55 -8.36
N ALA A 269 35.17 -21.47 -8.74
CA ALA A 269 33.74 -21.15 -8.92
C ALA A 269 33.08 -20.67 -7.61
N GLY A 270 33.46 -21.27 -6.49
CA GLY A 270 32.95 -20.86 -5.16
C GLY A 270 33.41 -19.46 -4.77
N VAL A 271 34.69 -19.11 -4.96
CA VAL A 271 35.20 -17.77 -4.68
C VAL A 271 34.57 -16.73 -5.61
N ALA A 272 34.46 -17.03 -6.90
CA ALA A 272 33.83 -16.14 -7.86
C ALA A 272 32.34 -15.89 -7.53
N GLY A 273 31.59 -16.95 -7.21
CA GLY A 273 30.19 -16.85 -6.81
C GLY A 273 29.99 -16.09 -5.50
N LEU A 274 30.85 -16.31 -4.50
CA LEU A 274 30.85 -15.56 -3.25
C LEU A 274 31.12 -14.07 -3.47
N SER A 275 32.17 -13.75 -4.25
CA SER A 275 32.52 -12.36 -4.58
C SER A 275 31.39 -11.65 -5.31
N TRP A 276 30.74 -12.33 -6.27
CA TRP A 276 29.59 -11.79 -7.00
C TRP A 276 28.39 -11.53 -6.04
N LEU A 277 28.09 -12.47 -5.14
CA LEU A 277 27.00 -12.36 -4.19
C LEU A 277 27.24 -11.22 -3.20
N VAL A 278 28.45 -11.10 -2.65
CA VAL A 278 28.86 -10.00 -1.76
C VAL A 278 28.75 -8.65 -2.50
N SER A 279 29.21 -8.56 -3.74
CA SER A 279 29.10 -7.34 -4.57
C SER A 279 27.67 -6.90 -4.75
N ILE A 280 26.74 -7.82 -5.06
CA ILE A 280 25.30 -7.49 -5.20
C ILE A 280 24.69 -7.05 -3.87
N LEU A 281 25.03 -7.72 -2.76
CA LEU A 281 24.51 -7.36 -1.45
C LEU A 281 24.99 -5.96 -1.02
N LEU A 282 26.28 -5.66 -1.22
CA LEU A 282 26.83 -4.33 -0.94
C LEU A 282 26.20 -3.25 -1.81
N ALA A 283 26.09 -3.48 -3.13
CA ALA A 283 25.47 -2.54 -4.05
C ALA A 283 23.98 -2.30 -3.70
N ARG A 284 23.22 -3.34 -3.35
CA ARG A 284 21.84 -3.18 -2.85
C ARG A 284 21.77 -2.35 -1.59
N LYS A 285 22.70 -2.56 -0.64
CA LYS A 285 22.74 -1.77 0.61
C LYS A 285 23.06 -0.31 0.35
N VAL A 286 23.99 -0.01 -0.57
CA VAL A 286 24.34 1.38 -0.96
C VAL A 286 23.19 2.07 -1.69
N LEU A 287 22.43 1.33 -2.53
CA LEU A 287 21.31 1.86 -3.29
C LEU A 287 19.98 1.88 -2.51
N SER A 288 19.92 1.28 -1.31
CA SER A 288 18.79 1.41 -0.38
C SER A 288 18.97 2.67 0.45
N VAL A 289 18.82 3.84 -0.18
CA VAL A 289 18.72 5.11 0.56
C VAL A 289 17.26 5.26 0.96
N ASP A 290 16.96 5.11 2.25
CA ASP A 290 15.67 5.49 2.83
C ASP A 290 15.66 7.03 2.98
N ILE A 291 14.74 7.68 2.26
CA ILE A 291 14.48 9.13 2.31
C ILE A 291 13.22 9.36 3.11
#